data_ddb6d5e4e7301e0bba40aade0783642e
#
_entry.id   ddb6d5e4e7301e0bba40aade0783642e
#
_cell.length_a   1.000
_cell.length_b   1.000
_cell.length_c   1.000
_cell.angle_alpha   90.00
_cell.angle_beta   90.00
_cell.angle_gamma   90.00
#
_symmetry.space_group_name_H-M   'P 1'
#
loop_
_entity.id
_entity.type
_entity.pdbx_description
1 polymer ?
#
loop_
_entity_poly.entity_id
_entity_poly.type
_entity_poly.pdbx_seq_one_letter_code
_entity_poly.pdbx_strand_id
1 'polypeptide(L)'
;MSRRGPVGRQSFSGGVGSEGVSDPATFLPDDRARDAAGRAWDRGLCPECRGRLFGRAGHGLSNPERAARLAELLGRELPPPPPVCELCRGAFGRLDGWVDRALRAGEGYEWHRFTCGSRWEPEILAREEALWLEIGSEWGESARSAFNRELGKRLEARTGAAGGPVRADVVFLADLPVGRVELTVLPLYVRGRYRKLDRTLPQTRWPCRWCRGEGCDRCHGSGRTYPTSVEEIIAAPFLAATGAAGSRFHGMGREDIDARMLGRGRPFVLELVRPRTRSLDLGSLAPALHQEGVGRVEVVDLAPAAAEDVIRVKEAAPEKSYRVGVIGAVPPGKVNEALDVVLARAIAQRTPARVAHRRADRVRTRRVVAARLVEATEGRFTLDLRTEAGTYVKEWVEGDGGRTEPSLAHLLGVPLKVEFLDVLEIHDAEG
;
A
#
# COMPACT_ATOMS: atom_id res chain seq x y z
N MET A 1 14.56 -54.47 -16.94
CA MET A 1 15.57 -54.24 -18.00
C MET A 1 15.15 -53.01 -18.78
N SER A 2 15.81 -51.91 -18.62
CA SER A 2 16.22 -50.89 -19.61
C SER A 2 16.90 -49.76 -18.87
N ARG A 3 18.18 -49.63 -19.09
CA ARG A 3 19.04 -48.61 -18.52
C ARG A 3 18.89 -47.32 -19.35
N ARG A 4 18.69 -46.17 -18.69
CA ARG A 4 18.93 -44.86 -19.32
C ARG A 4 20.19 -44.25 -18.71
N GLY A 5 21.16 -43.98 -19.60
CA GLY A 5 22.44 -43.38 -19.28
C GLY A 5 22.37 -41.90 -18.93
N PRO A 6 23.47 -41.30 -18.40
CA PRO A 6 23.49 -39.96 -17.89
C PRO A 6 23.58 -38.92 -19.02
N VAL A 7 22.77 -37.86 -18.91
CA VAL A 7 22.79 -36.69 -19.77
C VAL A 7 23.98 -35.80 -19.36
N GLY A 8 24.85 -35.56 -20.33
CA GLY A 8 26.09 -34.80 -20.18
C GLY A 8 25.84 -33.34 -19.75
N ARG A 9 26.62 -32.88 -18.78
CA ARG A 9 26.77 -31.47 -18.44
C ARG A 9 27.59 -30.81 -19.58
N GLN A 10 26.96 -29.93 -20.33
CA GLN A 10 27.68 -28.97 -21.17
C GLN A 10 28.15 -27.81 -20.27
N SER A 11 29.45 -27.74 -20.07
CA SER A 11 30.15 -26.59 -19.50
C SER A 11 30.13 -25.43 -20.51
N PHE A 12 29.33 -24.39 -20.27
CA PHE A 12 29.50 -23.11 -20.96
C PHE A 12 30.65 -22.36 -20.31
N SER A 13 31.83 -22.44 -20.93
CA SER A 13 32.91 -21.50 -20.73
C SER A 13 32.60 -20.22 -21.51
N GLY A 14 31.82 -19.30 -20.88
CA GLY A 14 31.67 -17.95 -21.38
C GLY A 14 32.94 -17.15 -21.07
N GLY A 15 33.78 -16.92 -22.06
CA GLY A 15 34.91 -16.00 -21.99
C GLY A 15 34.38 -14.60 -21.64
N VAL A 16 34.98 -13.97 -20.63
CA VAL A 16 34.81 -12.54 -20.35
C VAL A 16 35.51 -11.83 -21.53
N GLY A 17 34.69 -11.51 -22.54
CA GLY A 17 35.09 -10.59 -23.58
C GLY A 17 35.23 -9.21 -22.97
N SER A 18 36.44 -8.63 -23.09
CA SER A 18 36.70 -7.21 -22.93
C SER A 18 35.94 -6.45 -24.04
N GLU A 19 34.64 -6.20 -23.83
CA GLU A 19 33.85 -5.40 -24.76
C GLU A 19 34.20 -3.93 -24.58
N GLY A 20 34.95 -3.43 -25.52
CA GLY A 20 34.73 -2.24 -26.28
C GLY A 20 34.72 -0.94 -25.48
N VAL A 21 35.91 -0.36 -25.22
CA VAL A 21 36.07 1.10 -25.18
C VAL A 21 35.50 1.62 -26.51
N SER A 22 34.28 2.20 -26.48
CA SER A 22 33.67 2.84 -27.66
C SER A 22 34.66 3.84 -28.27
N ASP A 23 34.83 3.78 -29.60
CA ASP A 23 35.62 4.69 -30.39
C ASP A 23 35.47 6.14 -29.90
N PRO A 24 36.53 6.89 -29.63
CA PRO A 24 36.46 8.30 -29.24
C PRO A 24 35.52 9.14 -30.09
N ALA A 25 35.39 8.83 -31.38
CA ALA A 25 34.55 9.56 -32.33
C ALA A 25 33.02 9.35 -32.06
N THR A 26 32.60 8.29 -31.33
CA THR A 26 31.21 7.96 -31.03
C THR A 26 30.80 8.26 -29.59
N PHE A 27 31.69 8.81 -28.78
CA PHE A 27 31.41 9.08 -27.36
C PHE A 27 30.34 10.16 -27.15
N LEU A 28 30.38 11.23 -27.93
CA LEU A 28 29.30 12.24 -27.97
C LEU A 28 28.49 12.04 -29.25
N PRO A 29 27.15 12.24 -29.20
CA PRO A 29 26.27 11.88 -30.31
C PRO A 29 26.47 12.73 -31.57
N ASP A 30 26.91 13.98 -31.43
CA ASP A 30 27.05 14.94 -32.54
C ASP A 30 27.97 16.12 -32.19
N ASP A 31 28.24 16.98 -33.19
CA ASP A 31 29.05 18.18 -33.03
C ASP A 31 28.43 19.21 -32.07
N ARG A 32 27.12 19.24 -31.94
CA ARG A 32 26.43 20.12 -30.96
C ARG A 32 26.79 19.73 -29.53
N ALA A 33 26.81 18.42 -29.24
CA ALA A 33 27.22 17.90 -27.93
C ALA A 33 28.70 18.22 -27.65
N ARG A 34 29.55 18.16 -28.68
CA ARG A 34 30.98 18.54 -28.58
C ARG A 34 31.16 20.04 -28.31
N ASP A 35 30.45 20.89 -29.01
CA ASP A 35 30.45 22.35 -28.79
C ASP A 35 29.95 22.70 -27.38
N ALA A 36 28.87 22.05 -26.93
CA ALA A 36 28.34 22.18 -25.57
C ALA A 36 29.38 21.79 -24.51
N ALA A 37 30.11 20.68 -24.73
CA ALA A 37 31.21 20.25 -23.85
C ALA A 37 32.33 21.29 -23.80
N GLY A 38 32.70 21.86 -24.97
CA GLY A 38 33.66 22.95 -25.08
C GLY A 38 33.27 24.20 -24.27
N ARG A 39 32.00 24.65 -24.39
CA ARG A 39 31.47 25.80 -23.63
C ARG A 39 31.45 25.54 -22.11
N ALA A 40 31.11 24.33 -21.68
CA ALA A 40 31.09 23.97 -20.26
C ALA A 40 32.50 23.76 -19.68
N TRP A 41 33.54 23.58 -20.52
CA TRP A 41 34.83 23.16 -20.09
C TRP A 41 35.58 24.14 -19.20
N ASP A 42 35.52 25.42 -19.51
CA ASP A 42 36.24 26.49 -18.82
C ASP A 42 35.61 26.95 -17.50
N ARG A 43 34.47 26.32 -17.15
CA ARG A 43 33.79 26.59 -15.87
C ARG A 43 34.47 25.90 -14.70
N GLY A 44 34.38 26.49 -13.51
CA GLY A 44 34.91 25.94 -12.25
C GLY A 44 34.13 24.73 -11.74
N LEU A 45 34.14 23.64 -12.50
CA LEU A 45 33.38 22.43 -12.18
C LEU A 45 34.28 21.30 -11.65
N CYS A 46 33.81 20.60 -10.63
CA CYS A 46 34.45 19.36 -10.19
C CYS A 46 34.26 18.23 -11.23
N PRO A 47 35.10 17.16 -11.22
CA PRO A 47 34.98 16.04 -12.17
C PRO A 47 33.58 15.43 -12.21
N GLU A 48 32.93 15.27 -11.06
CA GLU A 48 31.54 14.76 -10.99
C GLU A 48 30.56 15.65 -11.75
N CYS A 49 30.60 16.96 -11.55
CA CYS A 49 29.72 17.88 -12.26
C CYS A 49 30.05 17.96 -13.75
N ARG A 50 31.32 17.94 -14.10
CA ARG A 50 31.76 17.96 -15.50
C ARG A 50 31.28 16.74 -16.26
N GLY A 51 31.43 15.54 -15.68
CA GLY A 51 30.98 14.30 -16.32
C GLY A 51 29.45 14.15 -16.37
N ARG A 52 28.72 14.54 -15.31
CA ARG A 52 27.27 14.40 -15.29
C ARG A 52 26.53 15.29 -16.29
N LEU A 53 27.11 16.43 -16.70
CA LEU A 53 26.55 17.27 -17.77
C LEU A 53 26.43 16.52 -19.09
N PHE A 54 27.19 15.42 -19.25
CA PHE A 54 27.13 14.51 -20.39
C PHE A 54 26.83 13.07 -19.92
N GLY A 55 26.03 12.93 -18.88
CA GLY A 55 25.71 11.67 -18.18
C GLY A 55 25.09 10.59 -19.05
N ARG A 56 24.54 10.95 -20.20
CA ARG A 56 23.96 10.02 -21.18
C ARG A 56 24.99 9.45 -22.15
N ALA A 57 26.21 10.00 -22.19
CA ALA A 57 27.31 9.49 -22.97
C ALA A 57 28.11 8.46 -22.17
N GLY A 58 28.72 7.48 -22.83
CA GLY A 58 29.61 6.50 -22.24
C GLY A 58 28.93 5.64 -21.18
N HIS A 59 28.10 4.69 -21.58
CA HIS A 59 27.48 3.72 -20.68
C HIS A 59 28.52 2.99 -19.84
N GLY A 60 28.25 2.82 -18.54
CA GLY A 60 29.14 2.13 -17.60
C GLY A 60 30.21 3.02 -16.95
N LEU A 61 30.50 4.21 -17.48
CA LEU A 61 31.46 5.14 -16.88
C LEU A 61 30.86 5.88 -15.66
N SER A 62 31.67 6.07 -14.63
CA SER A 62 31.42 7.05 -13.57
C SER A 62 31.53 8.48 -14.14
N ASN A 63 31.00 9.46 -13.41
CA ASN A 63 31.10 10.85 -13.85
C ASN A 63 32.56 11.36 -13.93
N PRO A 64 33.47 11.07 -12.98
CA PRO A 64 34.91 11.40 -13.12
C PRO A 64 35.56 10.79 -14.34
N GLU A 65 35.32 9.49 -14.62
CA GLU A 65 35.83 8.82 -15.82
C GLU A 65 35.29 9.45 -17.10
N ARG A 66 34.01 9.84 -17.09
CA ARG A 66 33.41 10.56 -18.21
C ARG A 66 34.03 11.93 -18.40
N ALA A 67 34.34 12.65 -17.31
CA ALA A 67 35.05 13.92 -17.39
C ALA A 67 36.46 13.76 -17.99
N ALA A 68 37.18 12.71 -17.61
CA ALA A 68 38.48 12.37 -18.22
C ALA A 68 38.36 12.09 -19.72
N ARG A 69 37.33 11.31 -20.12
CA ARG A 69 37.10 11.00 -21.53
C ARG A 69 36.69 12.23 -22.36
N LEU A 70 35.94 13.16 -21.77
CA LEU A 70 35.65 14.45 -22.40
C LEU A 70 36.90 15.29 -22.61
N ALA A 71 37.87 15.27 -21.66
CA ALA A 71 39.14 15.95 -21.79
C ALA A 71 39.93 15.45 -23.02
N GLU A 72 40.05 14.12 -23.15
CA GLU A 72 40.70 13.49 -24.30
C GLU A 72 40.05 13.89 -25.62
N LEU A 73 38.71 13.84 -25.67
CA LEU A 73 37.93 14.18 -26.86
C LEU A 73 38.12 15.63 -27.32
N LEU A 74 38.23 16.54 -26.35
CA LEU A 74 38.40 17.97 -26.59
C LEU A 74 39.89 18.35 -26.84
N GLY A 75 40.83 17.40 -26.68
CA GLY A 75 42.27 17.68 -26.74
C GLY A 75 42.73 18.64 -25.62
N ARG A 76 42.10 18.56 -24.45
CA ARG A 76 42.39 19.44 -23.30
C ARG A 76 42.81 18.61 -22.09
N GLU A 77 43.59 19.19 -21.20
CA GLU A 77 43.88 18.59 -19.91
C GLU A 77 42.64 18.67 -18.97
N LEU A 78 42.44 17.63 -18.15
CA LEU A 78 41.42 17.68 -17.11
C LEU A 78 41.92 18.62 -16.00
N PRO A 79 41.25 19.77 -15.76
CA PRO A 79 41.69 20.68 -14.74
C PRO A 79 41.54 20.07 -13.33
N PRO A 80 42.40 20.44 -12.37
CA PRO A 80 42.24 20.00 -11.00
C PRO A 80 40.88 20.44 -10.44
N PRO A 81 40.29 19.71 -9.47
CA PRO A 81 39.04 20.09 -8.84
C PRO A 81 39.16 21.50 -8.24
N PRO A 82 38.21 22.40 -8.50
CA PRO A 82 38.21 23.72 -7.88
C PRO A 82 37.97 23.60 -6.37
N PRO A 83 38.47 24.54 -5.56
CA PRO A 83 38.18 24.57 -4.12
C PRO A 83 36.69 24.52 -3.79
N VAL A 84 35.87 25.16 -4.61
CA VAL A 84 34.42 25.12 -4.55
C VAL A 84 33.86 24.98 -5.95
N CYS A 85 33.16 23.89 -6.23
CA CYS A 85 32.50 23.68 -7.51
C CYS A 85 31.31 24.65 -7.68
N GLU A 86 31.26 25.35 -8.82
CA GLU A 86 30.20 26.31 -9.14
C GLU A 86 28.78 25.69 -9.06
N LEU A 87 28.60 24.43 -9.47
CA LEU A 87 27.30 23.76 -9.51
C LEU A 87 26.95 23.05 -8.21
N CYS A 88 27.85 22.23 -7.64
CA CYS A 88 27.47 21.37 -6.50
C CYS A 88 27.98 21.86 -5.15
N ARG A 89 28.82 22.91 -5.12
CA ARG A 89 29.44 23.42 -3.90
C ARG A 89 30.08 22.35 -3.02
N GLY A 90 30.66 21.32 -3.66
CA GLY A 90 31.33 20.22 -2.98
C GLY A 90 30.39 19.13 -2.44
N ALA A 91 29.11 19.09 -2.84
CA ALA A 91 28.15 18.08 -2.37
C ALA A 91 28.62 16.66 -2.69
N PHE A 92 29.14 16.42 -3.92
CA PHE A 92 29.63 15.11 -4.32
C PHE A 92 30.90 14.66 -3.57
N GLY A 93 31.78 15.59 -3.18
CA GLY A 93 32.94 15.27 -2.35
C GLY A 93 32.61 14.87 -0.91
N ARG A 94 31.38 15.09 -0.47
CA ARG A 94 30.90 14.76 0.89
C ARG A 94 29.95 13.55 0.92
N LEU A 95 29.85 12.75 -0.16
CA LEU A 95 28.93 11.63 -0.28
C LEU A 95 29.09 10.61 0.85
N ASP A 96 30.32 10.27 1.25
CA ASP A 96 30.54 9.31 2.33
C ASP A 96 29.99 9.80 3.67
N GLY A 97 30.09 11.10 3.95
CA GLY A 97 29.44 11.69 5.11
C GLY A 97 27.89 11.63 5.05
N TRP A 98 27.30 11.66 3.86
CA TRP A 98 25.89 11.44 3.66
C TRP A 98 25.47 9.98 3.85
N VAL A 99 26.30 9.04 3.40
CA VAL A 99 26.12 7.60 3.68
C VAL A 99 26.10 7.36 5.19
N ASP A 100 27.06 7.89 5.94
CA ASP A 100 27.10 7.73 7.40
C ASP A 100 25.88 8.32 8.09
N ARG A 101 25.38 9.46 7.61
CA ARG A 101 24.11 10.04 8.13
C ARG A 101 22.91 9.17 7.80
N ALA A 102 22.85 8.60 6.59
CA ALA A 102 21.76 7.70 6.19
C ALA A 102 21.76 6.42 7.06
N LEU A 103 22.93 5.81 7.29
CA LEU A 103 23.07 4.64 8.14
C LEU A 103 22.60 4.92 9.58
N ARG A 104 23.04 6.05 10.17
CA ARG A 104 22.57 6.48 11.49
C ARG A 104 21.05 6.72 11.52
N ALA A 105 20.49 7.33 10.48
CA ALA A 105 19.04 7.54 10.40
C ALA A 105 18.25 6.23 10.30
N GLY A 106 18.83 5.21 9.65
CA GLY A 106 18.24 3.86 9.51
C GLY A 106 18.45 2.96 10.73
N GLU A 107 19.20 3.39 11.73
CA GLU A 107 19.51 2.58 12.91
C GLU A 107 18.23 2.19 13.68
N GLY A 108 18.15 0.91 14.08
CA GLY A 108 17.00 0.36 14.79
C GLY A 108 15.79 0.02 13.90
N TYR A 109 15.94 0.11 12.58
CA TYR A 109 14.96 -0.37 11.60
C TYR A 109 15.57 -1.45 10.71
N GLU A 110 14.82 -2.50 10.44
CA GLU A 110 15.15 -3.51 9.45
C GLU A 110 14.73 -3.02 8.07
N TRP A 111 15.65 -3.06 7.10
CA TRP A 111 15.40 -2.73 5.71
C TRP A 111 16.38 -3.46 4.80
N HIS A 112 15.87 -3.95 3.68
CA HIS A 112 16.61 -4.68 2.64
C HIS A 112 16.57 -3.97 1.30
N ARG A 113 15.61 -3.05 1.15
CA ARG A 113 15.41 -2.24 -0.06
C ARG A 113 15.22 -0.78 0.33
N PHE A 114 15.87 0.09 -0.41
CA PHE A 114 15.79 1.52 -0.11
C PHE A 114 15.72 2.36 -1.39
N THR A 115 15.29 3.60 -1.24
CA THR A 115 15.46 4.63 -2.27
C THR A 115 16.10 5.88 -1.64
N CYS A 116 16.83 6.63 -2.47
CA CYS A 116 17.45 7.88 -2.07
C CYS A 116 16.76 9.06 -2.75
N GLY A 117 16.59 10.13 -1.99
CA GLY A 117 16.20 11.45 -2.48
C GLY A 117 17.14 12.52 -1.96
N SER A 118 17.15 13.70 -2.60
CA SER A 118 17.89 14.84 -2.10
C SER A 118 17.13 16.14 -2.29
N ARG A 119 17.24 17.02 -1.29
CA ARG A 119 16.78 18.40 -1.32
C ARG A 119 18.01 19.31 -1.46
N TRP A 120 17.95 20.21 -2.41
CA TRP A 120 19.05 21.10 -2.77
C TRP A 120 18.68 22.55 -2.51
N GLU A 121 19.68 23.39 -2.29
CA GLU A 121 19.51 24.84 -2.24
C GLU A 121 18.97 25.36 -3.58
N PRO A 122 17.95 26.24 -3.58
CA PRO A 122 17.37 26.79 -4.81
C PRO A 122 18.38 27.45 -5.74
N GLU A 123 19.41 28.11 -5.18
CA GLU A 123 20.45 28.79 -5.95
C GLU A 123 21.33 27.81 -6.75
N ILE A 124 21.56 26.60 -6.22
CA ILE A 124 22.30 25.56 -6.93
C ILE A 124 21.50 25.06 -8.12
N LEU A 125 20.19 24.84 -7.91
CA LEU A 125 19.29 24.39 -8.99
C LEU A 125 19.14 25.46 -10.07
N ALA A 126 19.04 26.73 -9.69
CA ALA A 126 18.95 27.84 -10.65
C ALA A 126 20.23 27.99 -11.48
N ARG A 127 21.42 27.78 -10.90
CA ARG A 127 22.69 27.77 -11.66
C ARG A 127 22.76 26.58 -12.62
N GLU A 128 22.30 25.43 -12.22
CA GLU A 128 22.22 24.25 -13.10
C GLU A 128 21.27 24.54 -14.27
N GLU A 129 20.10 25.10 -14.00
CA GLU A 129 19.12 25.45 -15.03
C GLU A 129 19.68 26.50 -16.01
N ALA A 130 20.34 27.55 -15.50
CA ALA A 130 21.00 28.54 -16.34
C ALA A 130 22.07 27.89 -17.25
N LEU A 131 22.87 26.96 -16.73
CA LEU A 131 23.84 26.24 -17.54
C LEU A 131 23.16 25.33 -18.60
N TRP A 132 22.04 24.66 -18.24
CA TRP A 132 21.28 23.88 -19.21
C TRP A 132 20.68 24.73 -20.34
N LEU A 133 20.29 25.97 -20.08
CA LEU A 133 19.83 26.90 -21.12
C LEU A 133 20.96 27.26 -22.10
N GLU A 134 22.21 27.29 -21.61
CA GLU A 134 23.37 27.63 -22.42
C GLU A 134 23.87 26.43 -23.25
N ILE A 135 23.96 25.25 -22.65
CA ILE A 135 24.63 24.08 -23.29
C ILE A 135 23.67 23.00 -23.78
N GLY A 136 22.39 23.04 -23.41
CA GLY A 136 21.41 21.96 -23.62
C GLY A 136 21.36 20.98 -22.46
N SER A 137 20.18 20.44 -22.18
CA SER A 137 19.94 19.45 -21.10
C SER A 137 19.81 18.02 -21.61
N GLU A 138 19.75 17.81 -22.90
CA GLU A 138 19.49 16.53 -23.57
C GLU A 138 20.58 15.50 -23.36
N TRP A 139 21.81 15.92 -23.06
CA TRP A 139 22.97 15.01 -22.86
C TRP A 139 23.25 14.68 -21.41
N GLY A 140 22.63 15.40 -20.49
CA GLY A 140 23.02 15.41 -19.09
C GLY A 140 22.15 14.65 -18.14
N GLU A 141 22.66 14.57 -16.92
CA GLU A 141 21.96 14.10 -15.73
C GLU A 141 21.92 15.25 -14.71
N SER A 142 20.75 15.48 -14.10
CA SER A 142 20.63 16.54 -13.07
C SER A 142 21.49 16.23 -11.84
N ALA A 143 21.87 17.29 -11.10
CA ALA A 143 22.63 17.14 -9.84
C ALA A 143 21.89 16.22 -8.86
N ARG A 144 20.56 16.36 -8.79
CA ARG A 144 19.69 15.55 -7.94
C ARG A 144 19.76 14.07 -8.32
N SER A 145 19.58 13.73 -9.60
CA SER A 145 19.63 12.36 -10.07
C SER A 145 21.01 11.73 -9.86
N ALA A 146 22.07 12.44 -10.26
CA ALA A 146 23.44 11.97 -10.09
C ALA A 146 23.79 11.74 -8.62
N PHE A 147 23.45 12.69 -7.73
CA PHE A 147 23.71 12.57 -6.31
C PHE A 147 22.96 11.39 -5.68
N ASN A 148 21.66 11.25 -5.98
CA ASN A 148 20.84 10.14 -5.45
C ASN A 148 21.37 8.80 -5.91
N ARG A 149 21.79 8.68 -7.17
CA ARG A 149 22.38 7.47 -7.75
C ARG A 149 23.70 7.14 -7.07
N GLU A 150 24.60 8.11 -6.90
CA GLU A 150 25.90 7.88 -6.27
C GLU A 150 25.79 7.60 -4.77
N LEU A 151 24.87 8.26 -4.06
CA LEU A 151 24.52 7.94 -2.68
C LEU A 151 23.99 6.51 -2.57
N GLY A 152 23.09 6.11 -3.47
CA GLY A 152 22.52 4.77 -3.52
C GLY A 152 23.57 3.69 -3.72
N LYS A 153 24.47 3.84 -4.71
CA LYS A 153 25.56 2.89 -4.96
C LYS A 153 26.47 2.69 -3.73
N ARG A 154 26.78 3.77 -3.01
CA ARG A 154 27.60 3.67 -1.79
C ARG A 154 26.87 2.99 -0.64
N LEU A 155 25.56 3.26 -0.48
CA LEU A 155 24.74 2.55 0.50
C LEU A 155 24.63 1.06 0.18
N GLU A 156 24.40 0.70 -1.09
CA GLU A 156 24.41 -0.71 -1.55
C GLU A 156 25.73 -1.40 -1.20
N ALA A 157 26.84 -0.77 -1.54
CA ALA A 157 28.18 -1.31 -1.26
C ALA A 157 28.46 -1.49 0.25
N ARG A 158 27.91 -0.61 1.10
CA ARG A 158 28.12 -0.64 2.56
C ARG A 158 27.20 -1.61 3.29
N THR A 159 26.02 -1.90 2.74
CA THR A 159 24.96 -2.63 3.45
C THR A 159 24.55 -3.94 2.78
N GLY A 160 24.79 -4.09 1.50
CA GLY A 160 24.24 -5.18 0.68
C GLY A 160 22.74 -5.03 0.37
N ALA A 161 22.08 -3.99 0.86
CA ALA A 161 20.68 -3.72 0.57
C ALA A 161 20.50 -3.22 -0.87
N ALA A 162 19.36 -3.55 -1.50
CA ALA A 162 19.11 -3.19 -2.89
C ALA A 162 18.50 -1.77 -3.00
N GLY A 163 19.15 -0.90 -3.78
CA GLY A 163 18.62 0.43 -4.11
C GLY A 163 17.59 0.39 -5.23
N GLY A 164 16.58 1.25 -5.16
CA GLY A 164 15.59 1.42 -6.22
C GLY A 164 14.21 1.80 -5.70
N PRO A 165 13.34 2.36 -6.58
CA PRO A 165 12.01 2.85 -6.16
C PRO A 165 10.99 1.73 -5.94
N VAL A 166 11.22 0.55 -6.53
CA VAL A 166 10.23 -0.54 -6.49
C VAL A 166 10.29 -1.25 -5.16
N ARG A 167 9.19 -1.21 -4.41
CA ARG A 167 9.01 -1.89 -3.11
C ARG A 167 10.11 -1.54 -2.10
N ALA A 168 10.52 -0.28 -2.04
CA ALA A 168 11.44 0.16 -1.02
C ALA A 168 10.84 -0.03 0.39
N ASP A 169 11.69 -0.32 1.36
CA ASP A 169 11.35 -0.41 2.78
C ASP A 169 11.49 0.94 3.46
N VAL A 170 12.49 1.70 3.01
CA VAL A 170 12.81 3.03 3.53
C VAL A 170 13.18 4.00 2.42
N VAL A 171 12.95 5.29 2.69
CA VAL A 171 13.41 6.40 1.86
C VAL A 171 14.38 7.24 2.67
N PHE A 172 15.61 7.42 2.17
CA PHE A 172 16.59 8.34 2.72
C PHE A 172 16.55 9.65 1.94
N LEU A 173 16.11 10.73 2.55
CA LEU A 173 16.10 12.06 1.95
C LEU A 173 17.25 12.89 2.52
N ALA A 174 18.29 13.10 1.72
CA ALA A 174 19.41 13.99 2.07
C ALA A 174 18.98 15.44 1.91
N ASP A 175 18.80 16.15 3.02
CA ASP A 175 18.51 17.59 3.04
C ASP A 175 19.84 18.36 3.10
N LEU A 176 20.35 18.75 1.93
CA LEU A 176 21.66 19.37 1.80
C LEU A 176 21.73 20.74 2.49
N PRO A 177 20.71 21.63 2.35
CA PRO A 177 20.65 22.89 3.06
C PRO A 177 20.77 22.77 4.57
N VAL A 178 20.10 21.78 5.16
CA VAL A 178 20.06 21.57 6.61
C VAL A 178 21.21 20.66 7.10
N GLY A 179 21.80 19.87 6.21
CA GLY A 179 22.90 18.95 6.53
C GLY A 179 22.46 17.68 7.26
N ARG A 180 21.22 17.23 7.09
CA ARG A 180 20.67 16.02 7.74
C ARG A 180 20.06 15.05 6.72
N VAL A 181 19.89 13.81 7.15
CA VAL A 181 19.09 12.80 6.42
C VAL A 181 17.78 12.60 7.14
N GLU A 182 16.68 12.74 6.43
CA GLU A 182 15.34 12.39 6.88
C GLU A 182 15.03 10.96 6.45
N LEU A 183 14.60 10.11 7.41
CA LEU A 183 14.18 8.74 7.15
C LEU A 183 12.66 8.66 7.08
N THR A 184 12.13 8.12 5.98
CA THR A 184 10.75 7.65 5.90
C THR A 184 10.75 6.14 5.88
N VAL A 185 10.17 5.51 6.91
CA VAL A 185 9.97 4.06 6.97
C VAL A 185 8.61 3.77 6.35
N LEU A 186 8.61 3.02 5.25
CA LEU A 186 7.38 2.67 4.51
C LEU A 186 6.64 1.55 5.24
N PRO A 187 5.30 1.50 5.13
CA PRO A 187 4.50 0.49 5.80
C PRO A 187 4.85 -0.94 5.36
N LEU A 188 4.58 -1.91 6.24
CA LEU A 188 4.53 -3.32 5.91
C LEU A 188 3.08 -3.74 5.83
N TYR A 189 2.72 -4.57 4.84
CA TYR A 189 1.36 -5.00 4.62
C TYR A 189 1.24 -6.51 4.78
N VAL A 190 0.15 -6.94 5.44
CA VAL A 190 -0.23 -8.34 5.57
C VAL A 190 -1.71 -8.45 5.17
N ARG A 191 -2.05 -9.43 4.35
CA ARG A 191 -3.44 -9.74 3.99
C ARG A 191 -3.90 -11.01 4.67
N GLY A 192 -5.19 -11.17 4.79
CA GLY A 192 -5.83 -12.36 5.32
C GLY A 192 -7.34 -12.27 5.25
N ARG A 193 -7.99 -13.21 5.91
CA ARG A 193 -9.45 -13.19 6.09
C ARG A 193 -9.77 -13.34 7.57
N TYR A 194 -10.82 -12.69 8.05
CA TYR A 194 -11.29 -12.86 9.41
C TYR A 194 -12.74 -13.31 9.47
N ARG A 195 -13.04 -14.17 10.43
CA ARG A 195 -14.40 -14.47 10.89
C ARG A 195 -14.64 -13.71 12.18
N LYS A 196 -15.82 -13.13 12.31
CA LYS A 196 -16.27 -12.47 13.54
C LYS A 196 -17.44 -13.24 14.13
N LEU A 197 -17.26 -13.85 15.30
CA LEU A 197 -18.25 -14.68 15.99
C LEU A 197 -19.04 -13.89 17.03
N ASP A 198 -18.43 -12.85 17.58
CA ASP A 198 -18.96 -11.99 18.61
C ASP A 198 -19.81 -10.85 18.01
N ARG A 199 -21.09 -10.76 18.43
CA ARG A 199 -22.06 -9.74 18.00
C ARG A 199 -21.94 -8.39 18.72
N THR A 200 -21.01 -8.25 19.64
CA THR A 200 -20.74 -7.00 20.37
C THR A 200 -19.49 -6.28 19.88
N LEU A 201 -18.71 -6.93 18.98
CA LEU A 201 -17.41 -6.49 18.55
C LEU A 201 -17.50 -5.62 17.28
N PRO A 202 -17.07 -4.35 17.30
CA PRO A 202 -16.94 -3.53 16.10
C PRO A 202 -15.78 -4.01 15.23
N GLN A 203 -15.83 -3.75 13.92
CA GLN A 203 -14.73 -4.07 13.00
C GLN A 203 -13.46 -3.28 13.31
N THR A 204 -13.60 -1.99 13.57
CA THR A 204 -12.47 -1.08 13.83
C THR A 204 -12.66 -0.37 15.17
N ARG A 205 -11.60 0.18 15.72
CA ARG A 205 -11.63 0.97 16.94
C ARG A 205 -12.58 2.15 16.82
N TRP A 206 -13.43 2.35 17.83
CA TRP A 206 -14.32 3.51 17.95
C TRP A 206 -13.88 4.40 19.10
N PRO A 207 -13.33 5.59 18.81
CA PRO A 207 -13.09 6.59 19.86
C PRO A 207 -14.37 6.95 20.58
N CYS A 208 -14.26 7.27 21.86
CA CYS A 208 -15.38 7.79 22.63
C CYS A 208 -15.91 9.07 21.98
N ARG A 209 -17.19 9.10 21.69
CA ARG A 209 -17.83 10.24 21.00
C ARG A 209 -17.77 11.55 21.78
N TRP A 210 -17.58 11.49 23.09
CA TRP A 210 -17.56 12.64 23.98
C TRP A 210 -16.18 13.28 24.10
N CYS A 211 -15.15 12.48 24.34
CA CYS A 211 -13.77 12.96 24.52
C CYS A 211 -12.88 12.70 23.29
N ARG A 212 -13.41 12.17 22.21
CA ARG A 212 -12.69 11.88 20.95
C ARG A 212 -11.45 11.02 21.10
N GLY A 213 -11.37 10.24 22.18
CA GLY A 213 -10.25 9.34 22.46
C GLY A 213 -9.33 9.78 23.60
N GLU A 214 -9.51 10.96 24.17
CA GLU A 214 -8.65 11.50 25.24
C GLU A 214 -8.89 10.85 26.62
N GLY A 215 -10.06 10.27 26.81
CA GLY A 215 -10.50 9.73 28.09
C GLY A 215 -11.41 10.72 28.84
N CYS A 216 -12.51 10.24 29.41
CA CYS A 216 -13.43 11.00 30.24
C CYS A 216 -14.20 10.08 31.18
N ASP A 217 -14.96 10.64 32.12
CA ASP A 217 -15.77 9.86 33.09
C ASP A 217 -16.75 8.90 32.40
N ARG A 218 -17.36 9.33 31.27
CA ARG A 218 -18.33 8.51 30.52
C ARG A 218 -17.73 7.26 29.90
N CYS A 219 -16.46 7.27 29.56
CA CYS A 219 -15.74 6.12 29.04
C CYS A 219 -14.77 5.53 30.08
N HIS A 220 -14.90 5.95 31.32
CA HIS A 220 -14.05 5.51 32.45
C HIS A 220 -12.54 5.65 32.12
N GLY A 221 -12.16 6.77 31.53
CA GLY A 221 -10.79 7.07 31.14
C GLY A 221 -10.27 6.32 29.90
N SER A 222 -11.01 5.35 29.35
CA SER A 222 -10.52 4.48 28.25
C SER A 222 -10.39 5.20 26.90
N GLY A 223 -11.06 6.33 26.70
CA GLY A 223 -11.13 7.00 25.42
C GLY A 223 -11.88 6.23 24.31
N ARG A 224 -12.59 5.14 24.66
CA ARG A 224 -13.21 4.19 23.71
C ARG A 224 -14.71 4.05 23.93
N THR A 225 -15.44 3.72 22.85
CA THR A 225 -16.87 3.35 22.93
C THR A 225 -17.03 1.86 23.22
N TYR A 226 -16.14 1.02 22.67
CA TYR A 226 -16.10 -0.43 22.88
C TYR A 226 -14.75 -0.84 23.44
N PRO A 227 -14.67 -1.91 24.26
CA PRO A 227 -13.42 -2.34 24.89
C PRO A 227 -12.32 -2.71 23.90
N THR A 228 -12.70 -3.32 22.75
CA THR A 228 -11.80 -3.74 21.70
C THR A 228 -12.53 -3.83 20.36
N SER A 229 -11.83 -4.20 19.30
CA SER A 229 -12.33 -4.35 17.92
C SER A 229 -11.62 -5.50 17.22
N VAL A 230 -12.17 -5.96 16.08
CA VAL A 230 -11.52 -6.94 15.19
C VAL A 230 -10.12 -6.46 14.80
N GLU A 231 -10.00 -5.19 14.40
CA GLU A 231 -8.73 -4.56 14.08
C GLU A 231 -7.71 -4.70 15.20
N GLU A 232 -8.06 -4.36 16.44
CA GLU A 232 -7.15 -4.39 17.58
C GLU A 232 -6.72 -5.80 17.95
N ILE A 233 -7.65 -6.76 17.90
CA ILE A 233 -7.36 -8.17 18.12
C ILE A 233 -6.38 -8.71 17.08
N ILE A 234 -6.62 -8.42 15.81
CA ILE A 234 -5.73 -8.86 14.73
C ILE A 234 -4.38 -8.15 14.79
N ALA A 235 -4.37 -6.85 15.04
CA ALA A 235 -3.15 -6.05 14.99
C ALA A 235 -2.18 -6.32 16.14
N ALA A 236 -2.67 -6.70 17.32
CA ALA A 236 -1.84 -6.81 18.55
C ALA A 236 -0.62 -7.73 18.38
N PRO A 237 -0.73 -8.97 17.88
CA PRO A 237 0.44 -9.84 17.67
C PRO A 237 1.43 -9.28 16.64
N PHE A 238 0.93 -8.64 15.56
CA PHE A 238 1.78 -8.03 14.56
C PHE A 238 2.53 -6.80 15.08
N LEU A 239 1.87 -5.97 15.88
CA LEU A 239 2.52 -4.81 16.52
C LEU A 239 3.61 -5.25 17.47
N ALA A 240 3.37 -6.29 18.24
CA ALA A 240 4.37 -6.89 19.16
C ALA A 240 5.57 -7.46 18.39
N ALA A 241 5.34 -8.20 17.30
CA ALA A 241 6.40 -8.81 16.50
C ALA A 241 7.21 -7.80 15.68
N THR A 242 6.58 -6.74 15.19
CA THR A 242 7.25 -5.76 14.29
C THR A 242 7.77 -4.52 15.00
N GLY A 243 7.32 -4.24 16.22
CA GLY A 243 7.58 -2.96 16.90
C GLY A 243 7.06 -1.76 16.10
N ALA A 244 6.00 -1.96 15.28
CA ALA A 244 5.40 -0.90 14.48
C ALA A 244 4.75 0.17 15.38
N ALA A 245 4.79 1.43 14.94
CA ALA A 245 4.22 2.56 15.69
C ALA A 245 2.69 2.53 15.76
N GLY A 246 2.04 1.72 14.91
CA GLY A 246 0.59 1.55 14.87
C GLY A 246 0.18 0.74 13.66
N SER A 247 -1.13 0.60 13.48
CA SER A 247 -1.72 -0.12 12.35
C SER A 247 -2.87 0.64 11.73
N ARG A 248 -3.22 0.27 10.47
CA ARG A 248 -4.46 0.65 9.80
C ARG A 248 -5.10 -0.59 9.21
N PHE A 249 -6.39 -0.74 9.42
CA PHE A 249 -7.15 -1.90 8.97
C PHE A 249 -8.02 -1.56 7.77
N HIS A 250 -7.86 -2.33 6.69
CA HIS A 250 -8.59 -2.16 5.44
C HIS A 250 -9.38 -3.42 5.14
N GLY A 251 -10.69 -3.41 5.41
CA GLY A 251 -11.60 -4.54 5.16
C GLY A 251 -12.31 -4.41 3.82
N MET A 252 -12.62 -5.55 3.17
CA MET A 252 -13.51 -5.62 2.02
C MET A 252 -14.98 -5.37 2.42
N GLY A 253 -15.30 -4.11 2.65
CA GLY A 253 -16.54 -3.67 3.26
C GLY A 253 -16.55 -3.84 4.78
N ARG A 254 -17.75 -3.69 5.37
CA ARG A 254 -17.95 -3.69 6.82
C ARG A 254 -19.30 -4.29 7.17
N GLU A 255 -19.34 -5.14 8.19
CA GLU A 255 -20.57 -5.58 8.83
C GLU A 255 -20.99 -4.65 9.97
N ASP A 256 -22.26 -4.74 10.36
CA ASP A 256 -22.75 -4.11 11.57
C ASP A 256 -22.16 -4.81 12.82
N ILE A 257 -22.13 -4.10 13.95
CA ILE A 257 -21.53 -4.62 15.20
C ILE A 257 -22.24 -5.91 15.65
N ASP A 258 -23.57 -5.94 15.55
CA ASP A 258 -24.44 -7.05 15.93
C ASP A 258 -24.50 -8.18 14.89
N ALA A 259 -23.82 -8.04 13.76
CA ALA A 259 -23.73 -9.08 12.74
C ALA A 259 -22.48 -9.95 12.95
N ARG A 260 -22.60 -11.28 12.71
CA ARG A 260 -21.43 -12.16 12.58
C ARG A 260 -20.91 -12.14 11.15
N MET A 261 -19.62 -12.44 10.99
CA MET A 261 -18.98 -12.72 9.72
C MET A 261 -18.49 -14.16 9.73
N LEU A 262 -19.08 -15.02 8.92
CA LEU A 262 -18.86 -16.48 8.90
C LEU A 262 -18.21 -16.92 7.58
N GLY A 263 -18.43 -18.18 7.18
CA GLY A 263 -17.95 -18.77 5.93
C GLY A 263 -16.44 -18.72 5.81
N ARG A 264 -15.93 -18.34 4.65
CA ARG A 264 -14.49 -18.15 4.44
C ARG A 264 -13.92 -16.92 5.16
N GLY A 265 -14.76 -16.09 5.76
CA GLY A 265 -14.35 -14.84 6.40
C GLY A 265 -14.24 -13.66 5.43
N ARG A 266 -14.06 -12.47 6.00
CA ARG A 266 -13.92 -11.23 5.23
C ARG A 266 -12.46 -10.95 4.91
N PRO A 267 -12.12 -10.69 3.64
CA PRO A 267 -10.79 -10.23 3.26
C PRO A 267 -10.42 -8.93 3.94
N PHE A 268 -9.16 -8.82 4.35
CA PHE A 268 -8.59 -7.60 4.90
C PHE A 268 -7.13 -7.43 4.49
N VAL A 269 -6.65 -6.20 4.58
CA VAL A 269 -5.23 -5.85 4.59
C VAL A 269 -4.93 -5.07 5.86
N LEU A 270 -3.93 -5.52 6.62
CA LEU A 270 -3.38 -4.82 7.75
C LEU A 270 -2.13 -4.06 7.32
N GLU A 271 -2.16 -2.74 7.45
CA GLU A 271 -1.03 -1.85 7.21
C GLU A 271 -0.33 -1.59 8.56
N LEU A 272 0.94 -2.00 8.68
CA LEU A 272 1.78 -1.77 9.85
C LEU A 272 2.63 -0.51 9.62
N VAL A 273 2.41 0.51 10.43
CA VAL A 273 2.99 1.85 10.25
C VAL A 273 4.36 1.92 10.92
N ARG A 274 5.39 2.27 10.16
CA ARG A 274 6.77 2.40 10.65
C ARG A 274 7.26 1.16 11.42
N PRO A 275 7.22 -0.05 10.82
CA PRO A 275 7.69 -1.27 11.48
C PRO A 275 9.21 -1.18 11.72
N ARG A 276 9.65 -1.68 12.88
CA ARG A 276 11.08 -1.84 13.18
C ARG A 276 11.64 -3.12 12.58
N THR A 277 10.85 -4.20 12.64
CA THR A 277 11.14 -5.50 12.04
C THR A 277 10.19 -5.77 10.88
N ARG A 278 10.71 -6.27 9.77
CA ARG A 278 9.94 -6.57 8.54
C ARG A 278 9.91 -8.04 8.20
N SER A 279 10.91 -8.80 8.67
CA SER A 279 10.99 -10.25 8.52
C SER A 279 9.98 -10.91 9.45
N LEU A 280 8.81 -11.26 8.92
CA LEU A 280 7.73 -11.93 9.66
C LEU A 280 7.59 -13.38 9.22
N ASP A 281 7.64 -14.29 10.17
CA ASP A 281 7.09 -15.63 10.00
C ASP A 281 5.60 -15.60 10.40
N LEU A 282 4.73 -15.54 9.40
CA LEU A 282 3.28 -15.50 9.61
C LEU A 282 2.75 -16.75 10.28
N GLY A 283 3.40 -17.92 10.09
CA GLY A 283 3.03 -19.16 10.74
C GLY A 283 3.24 -19.11 12.25
N SER A 284 4.33 -18.49 12.69
CA SER A 284 4.63 -18.36 14.13
C SER A 284 3.69 -17.40 14.86
N LEU A 285 2.97 -16.53 14.16
CA LEU A 285 1.97 -15.63 14.76
C LEU A 285 0.59 -16.28 14.96
N ALA A 286 0.31 -17.41 14.32
CA ALA A 286 -1.00 -18.06 14.38
C ALA A 286 -1.46 -18.39 15.80
N PRO A 287 -0.61 -18.94 16.72
CA PRO A 287 -1.01 -19.19 18.12
C PRO A 287 -1.39 -17.90 18.86
N ALA A 288 -0.64 -16.82 18.69
CA ALA A 288 -0.92 -15.54 19.34
C ALA A 288 -2.22 -14.92 18.81
N LEU A 289 -2.46 -14.97 17.49
CA LEU A 289 -3.71 -14.54 16.88
C LEU A 289 -4.91 -15.35 17.40
N HIS A 290 -4.75 -16.66 17.53
CA HIS A 290 -5.78 -17.52 18.09
C HIS A 290 -6.08 -17.15 19.56
N GLN A 291 -5.07 -16.93 20.37
CA GLN A 291 -5.21 -16.57 21.78
C GLN A 291 -5.93 -15.22 21.94
N GLU A 292 -5.55 -14.19 21.18
CA GLU A 292 -6.20 -12.88 21.22
C GLU A 292 -7.66 -12.94 20.73
N GLY A 293 -7.93 -13.80 19.76
CA GLY A 293 -9.23 -13.93 19.09
C GLY A 293 -10.18 -14.92 19.73
N VAL A 294 -9.78 -15.70 20.75
CA VAL A 294 -10.55 -16.84 21.29
C VAL A 294 -12.05 -16.56 21.43
N GLY A 295 -12.86 -17.36 20.72
CA GLY A 295 -14.32 -17.28 20.74
C GLY A 295 -14.92 -16.03 20.11
N ARG A 296 -14.13 -15.09 19.60
CA ARG A 296 -14.59 -13.81 19.06
C ARG A 296 -14.16 -13.56 17.61
N VAL A 297 -12.90 -13.81 17.29
CA VAL A 297 -12.30 -13.57 15.96
C VAL A 297 -11.40 -14.74 15.59
N GLU A 298 -11.54 -15.24 14.38
CA GLU A 298 -10.64 -16.19 13.78
C GLU A 298 -9.97 -15.55 12.55
N VAL A 299 -8.68 -15.82 12.36
CA VAL A 299 -7.91 -15.30 11.23
C VAL A 299 -7.39 -16.48 10.41
N VAL A 300 -7.57 -16.41 9.10
CA VAL A 300 -7.13 -17.43 8.14
C VAL A 300 -6.48 -16.79 6.92
N ASP A 301 -5.81 -17.60 6.10
CA ASP A 301 -5.23 -17.21 4.81
C ASP A 301 -4.26 -16.03 4.88
N LEU A 302 -3.46 -15.97 5.94
CA LEU A 302 -2.45 -14.93 6.11
C LEU A 302 -1.37 -15.04 5.03
N ALA A 303 -1.07 -13.92 4.38
CA ALA A 303 -0.01 -13.81 3.40
C ALA A 303 0.59 -12.39 3.40
N PRO A 304 1.85 -12.22 2.93
CA PRO A 304 2.40 -10.91 2.65
C PRO A 304 1.53 -10.15 1.64
N ALA A 305 1.50 -8.84 1.75
CA ALA A 305 0.72 -7.96 0.88
C ALA A 305 1.50 -6.70 0.47
N ALA A 306 0.92 -5.92 -0.43
CA ALA A 306 1.46 -4.67 -0.92
C ALA A 306 0.41 -3.55 -0.85
N ALA A 307 0.80 -2.31 -1.13
CA ALA A 307 -0.11 -1.16 -1.11
C ALA A 307 -1.28 -1.31 -2.11
N GLU A 308 -1.04 -1.99 -3.23
CA GLU A 308 -2.04 -2.27 -4.26
C GLU A 308 -3.17 -3.19 -3.75
N ASP A 309 -2.87 -4.07 -2.78
CA ASP A 309 -3.89 -4.92 -2.14
C ASP A 309 -4.89 -4.09 -1.34
N VAL A 310 -4.45 -2.97 -0.76
CA VAL A 310 -5.34 -2.03 -0.07
C VAL A 310 -6.34 -1.42 -1.05
N ILE A 311 -5.90 -1.07 -2.26
CA ILE A 311 -6.78 -0.53 -3.30
C ILE A 311 -7.79 -1.61 -3.71
N ARG A 312 -7.31 -2.83 -4.01
CA ARG A 312 -8.17 -3.97 -4.38
C ARG A 312 -9.28 -4.24 -3.35
N VAL A 313 -8.92 -4.32 -2.08
CA VAL A 313 -9.88 -4.59 -0.99
C VAL A 313 -10.91 -3.47 -0.84
N LYS A 314 -10.52 -2.21 -1.07
CA LYS A 314 -11.43 -1.05 -0.95
C LYS A 314 -12.37 -0.88 -2.14
N GLU A 315 -11.91 -1.20 -3.34
CA GLU A 315 -12.66 -1.03 -4.59
C GLU A 315 -13.53 -2.24 -4.92
N ALA A 316 -13.22 -3.40 -4.36
CA ALA A 316 -13.99 -4.62 -4.58
C ALA A 316 -15.44 -4.45 -4.12
N ALA A 317 -16.35 -4.87 -4.99
CA ALA A 317 -17.80 -4.82 -4.77
C ALA A 317 -18.45 -6.21 -4.97
N PRO A 318 -18.00 -7.26 -4.25
CA PRO A 318 -18.52 -8.60 -4.40
C PRO A 318 -19.94 -8.72 -3.87
N GLU A 319 -20.71 -9.63 -4.44
CA GLU A 319 -21.96 -10.11 -3.86
C GLU A 319 -21.71 -10.75 -2.50
N LYS A 320 -22.74 -10.78 -1.67
CA LYS A 320 -22.64 -11.35 -0.32
C LYS A 320 -23.86 -12.19 -0.01
N SER A 321 -23.63 -13.33 0.65
CA SER A 321 -24.67 -14.17 1.20
C SER A 321 -24.87 -13.86 2.68
N TYR A 322 -26.14 -13.85 3.08
CA TYR A 322 -26.55 -13.53 4.43
C TYR A 322 -27.55 -14.54 4.95
N ARG A 323 -27.56 -14.76 6.26
CA ARG A 323 -28.67 -15.36 6.99
C ARG A 323 -29.32 -14.29 7.87
N VAL A 324 -30.66 -14.19 7.76
CA VAL A 324 -31.43 -13.15 8.45
C VAL A 324 -32.54 -13.82 9.22
N GLY A 325 -32.53 -13.66 10.53
CA GLY A 325 -33.67 -13.99 11.39
C GLY A 325 -34.66 -12.81 11.43
N VAL A 326 -35.91 -13.08 11.21
CA VAL A 326 -36.98 -12.07 11.11
C VAL A 326 -38.09 -12.42 12.08
N ILE A 327 -38.53 -11.43 12.83
CA ILE A 327 -39.73 -11.48 13.67
C ILE A 327 -40.90 -10.91 12.86
N GLY A 328 -41.99 -11.69 12.73
CA GLY A 328 -43.21 -11.35 12.01
C GLY A 328 -44.09 -12.57 11.81
N ALA A 329 -45.35 -12.45 12.10
CA ALA A 329 -46.32 -13.53 11.95
C ALA A 329 -46.81 -13.60 10.50
N VAL A 330 -46.16 -14.43 9.68
CA VAL A 330 -46.47 -14.58 8.24
C VAL A 330 -46.51 -16.05 7.89
N PRO A 331 -47.52 -16.53 7.15
CA PRO A 331 -47.52 -17.90 6.63
C PRO A 331 -46.37 -18.15 5.67
N PRO A 332 -45.70 -19.33 5.72
CA PRO A 332 -44.53 -19.64 4.87
C PRO A 332 -44.79 -19.45 3.36
N GLY A 333 -45.97 -19.79 2.87
CA GLY A 333 -46.37 -19.62 1.46
C GLY A 333 -46.30 -18.14 1.03
N LYS A 334 -46.80 -17.22 1.84
CA LYS A 334 -46.75 -15.78 1.55
C LYS A 334 -45.31 -15.24 1.56
N VAL A 335 -44.46 -15.77 2.42
CA VAL A 335 -43.04 -15.39 2.41
C VAL A 335 -42.41 -15.79 1.07
N ASN A 336 -42.64 -17.02 0.59
CA ASN A 336 -42.08 -17.47 -0.71
C ASN A 336 -42.61 -16.63 -1.88
N GLU A 337 -43.93 -16.34 -1.93
CA GLU A 337 -44.53 -15.46 -2.95
C GLU A 337 -43.83 -14.07 -2.97
N ALA A 338 -43.60 -13.48 -1.80
CA ALA A 338 -42.90 -12.20 -1.69
C ALA A 338 -41.45 -12.27 -2.13
N LEU A 339 -40.74 -13.37 -1.84
CA LEU A 339 -39.36 -13.60 -2.33
C LEU A 339 -39.31 -13.70 -3.86
N ASP A 340 -40.26 -14.39 -4.49
CA ASP A 340 -40.35 -14.48 -5.96
C ASP A 340 -40.51 -13.09 -6.60
N VAL A 341 -41.35 -12.23 -6.01
CA VAL A 341 -41.51 -10.84 -6.46
C VAL A 341 -40.19 -10.05 -6.36
N VAL A 342 -39.45 -10.22 -5.27
CA VAL A 342 -38.17 -9.51 -5.05
C VAL A 342 -37.09 -9.96 -6.02
N LEU A 343 -37.00 -11.26 -6.29
CA LEU A 343 -36.04 -11.81 -7.24
C LEU A 343 -36.26 -11.30 -8.68
N ALA A 344 -37.51 -10.99 -9.03
CA ALA A 344 -37.87 -10.48 -10.35
C ALA A 344 -37.63 -8.95 -10.50
N ARG A 345 -37.39 -8.22 -9.43
CA ARG A 345 -37.36 -6.74 -9.43
C ARG A 345 -36.10 -6.17 -8.77
N ALA A 346 -35.72 -4.99 -9.21
CA ALA A 346 -34.72 -4.18 -8.52
C ALA A 346 -35.32 -3.48 -7.30
N ILE A 347 -34.48 -3.23 -6.31
CA ILE A 347 -34.82 -2.54 -5.07
C ILE A 347 -34.27 -1.12 -5.14
N ALA A 348 -35.10 -0.12 -4.92
CA ALA A 348 -34.67 1.26 -4.75
C ALA A 348 -34.42 1.52 -3.25
N GLN A 349 -33.15 1.70 -2.88
CA GLN A 349 -32.75 1.97 -1.50
C GLN A 349 -32.20 3.40 -1.36
N ARG A 350 -32.92 4.24 -0.65
CA ARG A 350 -32.40 5.53 -0.19
C ARG A 350 -31.42 5.31 0.95
N THR A 351 -30.45 6.19 1.11
CA THR A 351 -29.51 6.12 2.24
C THR A 351 -30.26 5.89 3.55
N PRO A 352 -29.98 4.81 4.31
CA PRO A 352 -30.73 4.47 5.53
C PRO A 352 -30.79 5.60 6.55
N ALA A 353 -31.92 5.75 7.21
CA ALA A 353 -32.11 6.77 8.24
C ALA A 353 -31.02 6.72 9.32
N ARG A 354 -30.61 5.52 9.77
CA ARG A 354 -29.58 5.32 10.81
C ARG A 354 -28.18 5.83 10.42
N VAL A 355 -27.89 6.01 9.14
CA VAL A 355 -26.57 6.47 8.65
C VAL A 355 -26.65 7.80 7.88
N ALA A 356 -27.82 8.41 7.73
CA ALA A 356 -28.05 9.64 6.98
C ALA A 356 -27.21 10.82 7.53
N HIS A 357 -26.92 10.84 8.83
CA HIS A 357 -26.10 11.88 9.47
C HIS A 357 -24.62 11.88 9.03
N ARG A 358 -24.13 10.81 8.36
CA ARG A 358 -22.72 10.65 7.97
C ARG A 358 -22.52 10.26 6.51
N ARG A 359 -23.58 10.09 5.73
CA ARG A 359 -23.56 9.70 4.32
C ARG A 359 -24.47 10.60 3.50
N ALA A 360 -24.06 10.89 2.27
CA ALA A 360 -24.92 11.62 1.32
C ALA A 360 -26.22 10.85 1.10
N ASP A 361 -27.34 11.56 1.17
CA ASP A 361 -28.68 11.01 0.94
C ASP A 361 -28.87 10.76 -0.57
N ARG A 362 -28.83 9.49 -0.97
CA ARG A 362 -28.92 9.04 -2.36
C ARG A 362 -29.79 7.80 -2.46
N VAL A 363 -30.57 7.69 -3.53
CA VAL A 363 -31.24 6.45 -3.90
C VAL A 363 -30.26 5.60 -4.73
N ARG A 364 -30.15 4.33 -4.38
CA ARG A 364 -29.32 3.34 -5.09
C ARG A 364 -30.20 2.16 -5.50
N THR A 365 -30.10 1.77 -6.75
CA THR A 365 -30.70 0.53 -7.22
C THR A 365 -29.86 -0.65 -6.79
N ARG A 366 -30.49 -1.69 -6.24
CA ARG A 366 -29.84 -2.94 -5.80
C ARG A 366 -30.71 -4.14 -6.18
N ARG A 367 -30.10 -5.32 -6.19
CA ARG A 367 -30.79 -6.57 -6.47
C ARG A 367 -30.54 -7.59 -5.37
N VAL A 368 -31.59 -8.34 -5.05
CA VAL A 368 -31.45 -9.63 -4.38
C VAL A 368 -31.26 -10.66 -5.48
N VAL A 369 -30.10 -11.32 -5.46
CA VAL A 369 -29.69 -12.25 -6.52
C VAL A 369 -30.26 -13.65 -6.29
N ALA A 370 -30.35 -14.05 -5.02
CA ALA A 370 -31.01 -15.27 -4.57
C ALA A 370 -31.61 -15.07 -3.19
N ALA A 371 -32.72 -15.73 -2.94
CA ALA A 371 -33.41 -15.74 -1.64
C ALA A 371 -34.11 -17.07 -1.44
N ARG A 372 -34.08 -17.57 -0.20
CA ARG A 372 -34.86 -18.76 0.18
C ARG A 372 -35.31 -18.68 1.63
N LEU A 373 -36.46 -19.21 1.91
CA LEU A 373 -36.94 -19.48 3.27
C LEU A 373 -36.21 -20.73 3.79
N VAL A 374 -35.55 -20.61 4.95
CA VAL A 374 -34.81 -21.71 5.60
C VAL A 374 -35.73 -22.45 6.56
N GLU A 375 -36.38 -21.69 7.44
CA GLU A 375 -37.33 -22.20 8.42
C GLU A 375 -38.36 -21.13 8.74
N ALA A 376 -39.54 -21.56 9.20
CA ALA A 376 -40.57 -20.69 9.73
C ALA A 376 -41.23 -21.33 10.91
N THR A 377 -41.47 -20.55 11.96
CA THR A 377 -42.22 -20.91 13.16
C THR A 377 -43.28 -19.85 13.42
N GLU A 378 -44.10 -20.03 14.43
CA GLU A 378 -45.10 -19.02 14.79
C GLU A 378 -44.41 -17.70 15.17
N GLY A 379 -44.66 -16.64 14.38
CA GLY A 379 -44.13 -15.28 14.60
C GLY A 379 -42.65 -15.06 14.22
N ARG A 380 -41.97 -16.06 13.64
CA ARG A 380 -40.55 -15.94 13.23
C ARG A 380 -40.27 -16.74 11.98
N PHE A 381 -39.31 -16.25 11.16
CA PHE A 381 -38.74 -17.00 10.04
C PHE A 381 -37.32 -16.62 9.76
N THR A 382 -36.58 -17.51 9.12
CA THR A 382 -35.17 -17.32 8.74
C THR A 382 -35.02 -17.37 7.24
N LEU A 383 -34.31 -16.41 6.68
CA LEU A 383 -34.00 -16.33 5.24
C LEU A 383 -32.50 -16.47 5.00
N ASP A 384 -32.13 -17.20 3.94
CA ASP A 384 -30.83 -17.07 3.30
C ASP A 384 -30.98 -16.19 2.06
N LEU A 385 -30.08 -15.20 1.92
CA LEU A 385 -30.10 -14.21 0.86
C LEU A 385 -28.73 -14.08 0.20
N ARG A 386 -28.72 -13.84 -1.11
CA ARG A 386 -27.52 -13.35 -1.82
C ARG A 386 -27.87 -12.03 -2.47
N THR A 387 -27.07 -11.00 -2.26
CA THR A 387 -27.35 -9.63 -2.73
C THR A 387 -26.12 -9.00 -3.37
N GLU A 388 -26.37 -8.03 -4.23
CA GLU A 388 -25.32 -7.15 -4.74
C GLU A 388 -24.62 -6.38 -3.60
N ALA A 389 -23.38 -5.97 -3.86
CA ALA A 389 -22.61 -5.16 -2.93
C ALA A 389 -23.33 -3.86 -2.55
N GLY A 390 -23.29 -3.51 -1.26
CA GLY A 390 -23.85 -2.27 -0.75
C GLY A 390 -25.39 -2.30 -0.56
N THR A 391 -26.02 -3.47 -0.64
CA THR A 391 -27.42 -3.66 -0.24
C THR A 391 -27.52 -3.59 1.27
N TYR A 392 -28.46 -2.79 1.77
CA TYR A 392 -28.79 -2.67 3.18
C TYR A 392 -29.89 -3.68 3.54
N VAL A 393 -29.46 -4.85 3.99
CA VAL A 393 -30.36 -6.01 4.18
C VAL A 393 -31.42 -5.77 5.27
N LYS A 394 -31.04 -5.16 6.39
CA LYS A 394 -32.01 -4.85 7.47
C LYS A 394 -33.11 -3.92 6.98
N GLU A 395 -32.72 -2.85 6.30
CA GLU A 395 -33.63 -1.87 5.72
C GLU A 395 -34.46 -2.47 4.58
N TRP A 396 -33.95 -3.44 3.85
CA TRP A 396 -34.75 -4.15 2.86
C TRP A 396 -35.84 -5.02 3.53
N VAL A 397 -35.54 -5.68 4.64
CA VAL A 397 -36.53 -6.47 5.39
C VAL A 397 -37.57 -5.55 6.03
N GLU A 398 -37.17 -4.50 6.73
CA GLU A 398 -38.02 -3.66 7.57
C GLU A 398 -38.68 -2.50 6.82
N GLY A 399 -38.13 -2.06 5.68
CA GLY A 399 -38.64 -0.97 4.84
C GLY A 399 -38.12 0.43 5.16
N ASP A 400 -37.49 0.65 6.32
CA ASP A 400 -36.89 1.93 6.75
C ASP A 400 -37.82 3.13 6.54
N GLY A 401 -39.11 2.97 6.92
CA GLY A 401 -40.16 4.02 6.79
C GLY A 401 -40.45 4.42 5.33
N GLY A 402 -40.39 3.47 4.38
CA GLY A 402 -40.60 3.72 2.95
C GLY A 402 -39.37 4.20 2.20
N ARG A 403 -38.18 4.19 2.82
CA ARG A 403 -36.91 4.53 2.16
C ARG A 403 -36.34 3.39 1.31
N THR A 404 -36.89 2.17 1.43
CA THR A 404 -36.55 0.98 0.62
C THR A 404 -37.82 0.41 -0.01
N GLU A 405 -37.83 0.35 -1.36
CA GLU A 405 -38.97 -0.17 -2.12
C GLU A 405 -38.54 -1.03 -3.32
N PRO A 406 -39.16 -2.23 -3.54
CA PRO A 406 -40.03 -2.86 -2.57
C PRO A 406 -39.26 -3.43 -1.36
N SER A 407 -39.80 -3.28 -0.16
CA SER A 407 -39.30 -3.97 1.03
C SER A 407 -40.10 -5.22 1.30
N LEU A 408 -39.52 -6.18 2.06
CA LEU A 408 -40.22 -7.42 2.41
C LEU A 408 -41.46 -7.13 3.29
N ALA A 409 -41.36 -6.20 4.25
CA ALA A 409 -42.48 -5.75 5.08
C ALA A 409 -43.61 -5.16 4.24
N HIS A 410 -43.28 -4.37 3.20
CA HIS A 410 -44.29 -3.82 2.29
C HIS A 410 -45.03 -4.92 1.50
N LEU A 411 -44.26 -5.86 0.93
CA LEU A 411 -44.82 -6.96 0.14
C LEU A 411 -45.72 -7.90 0.96
N LEU A 412 -45.35 -8.11 2.21
CA LEU A 412 -46.14 -8.98 3.12
C LEU A 412 -47.30 -8.24 3.81
N GLY A 413 -47.32 -6.91 3.76
CA GLY A 413 -48.37 -6.10 4.40
C GLY A 413 -48.34 -6.14 5.92
N VAL A 414 -47.22 -6.51 6.54
CA VAL A 414 -47.07 -6.61 8.00
C VAL A 414 -45.73 -5.99 8.44
N PRO A 415 -45.65 -5.41 9.63
CA PRO A 415 -44.40 -4.93 10.19
C PRO A 415 -43.47 -6.12 10.46
N LEU A 416 -42.22 -6.01 10.01
CA LEU A 416 -41.15 -6.97 10.25
C LEU A 416 -40.01 -6.35 11.05
N LYS A 417 -39.32 -7.17 11.84
CA LYS A 417 -38.12 -6.76 12.57
C LYS A 417 -37.02 -7.77 12.39
N VAL A 418 -35.85 -7.31 12.06
CA VAL A 418 -34.64 -8.17 11.99
C VAL A 418 -34.20 -8.50 13.41
N GLU A 419 -34.17 -9.78 13.74
CA GLU A 419 -33.70 -10.31 15.02
C GLU A 419 -32.17 -10.46 15.01
N PHE A 420 -31.63 -11.03 13.92
CA PHE A 420 -30.20 -11.13 13.71
C PHE A 420 -29.86 -11.10 12.21
N LEU A 421 -28.60 -10.76 11.92
CA LEU A 421 -28.02 -10.78 10.59
C LEU A 421 -26.62 -11.39 10.67
N ASP A 422 -26.38 -12.43 9.87
CA ASP A 422 -25.06 -13.05 9.71
C ASP A 422 -24.62 -12.94 8.26
N VAL A 423 -23.38 -12.52 8.03
CA VAL A 423 -22.75 -12.61 6.71
C VAL A 423 -22.20 -14.03 6.58
N LEU A 424 -22.79 -14.83 5.69
CA LEU A 424 -22.40 -16.22 5.47
C LEU A 424 -21.20 -16.32 4.55
N GLU A 425 -21.13 -15.48 3.49
CA GLU A 425 -20.07 -15.54 2.50
C GLU A 425 -19.89 -14.21 1.77
N ILE A 426 -18.68 -13.92 1.37
CA ILE A 426 -18.32 -12.84 0.44
C ILE A 426 -17.83 -13.50 -0.84
N HIS A 427 -18.52 -13.28 -1.96
CA HIS A 427 -18.25 -13.90 -3.26
C HIS A 427 -17.21 -13.06 -4.01
N ASP A 428 -15.98 -13.06 -3.52
CA ASP A 428 -14.85 -12.41 -4.16
C ASP A 428 -14.11 -13.34 -5.15
N ALA A 429 -13.30 -12.75 -6.04
CA ALA A 429 -12.65 -13.50 -7.13
C ALA A 429 -11.52 -14.45 -6.66
N GLU A 430 -11.19 -14.47 -5.38
CA GLU A 430 -10.16 -15.36 -4.80
C GLU A 430 -10.79 -16.68 -4.25
N GLY A 431 -12.00 -17.04 -4.66
CA GLY A 431 -12.72 -18.24 -4.22
C GLY A 431 -13.15 -19.16 -5.31
#